data_5cf3be979bb8cfa77f4e687f0c8a6a87
#
_entry.id   5cf3be979bb8cfa77f4e687f0c8a6a87
#
_cell.length_a   1.000
_cell.length_b   1.000
_cell.length_c   1.000
_cell.angle_alpha   90.00
_cell.angle_beta   90.00
_cell.angle_gamma   90.00
#
_symmetry.space_group_name_H-M   'P 1'
#
loop_
_entity.id
_entity.type
_entity.pdbx_description
1 polymer ?
#
loop_
_entity_poly.entity_id
_entity_poly.type
_entity_poly.pdbx_seq_one_letter_code
_entity_poly.pdbx_strand_id
1 'polypeptide(L)'
;MYDAETKSIEQVCRNDEFMEYYGGLLGVESHGKYSWMVHQKGAIRCYDLEKKRFVHQLDFLKDQLKPDDRVVLKILDNGDFWLMWDRGVGYYDVYNKKWNQISGIQLGHYSWFTSMDVDKGGNAWVGTVIDGFYVIDMHNFSVTRTLDIPLLSGNTVRNGIQSIYCDRENNSVWIGLYNQGMCYY
;
A
#
# COMPACT_ATOMS: atom_id res chain seq x y z
N MET A 1 -9.82 14.50 -11.44
CA MET A 1 -9.71 13.33 -12.36
C MET A 1 -9.47 13.86 -13.77
N TYR A 2 -8.53 13.28 -14.50
CA TYR A 2 -8.28 13.65 -15.92
C TYR A 2 -9.13 12.79 -16.82
N ASP A 3 -9.89 13.43 -17.69
CA ASP A 3 -10.65 12.77 -18.75
C ASP A 3 -9.85 12.85 -20.06
N ALA A 4 -9.41 11.71 -20.55
CA ALA A 4 -8.57 11.63 -21.75
C ALA A 4 -9.33 11.95 -23.04
N GLU A 5 -10.64 11.76 -23.08
CA GLU A 5 -11.48 12.05 -24.26
C GLU A 5 -11.72 13.55 -24.39
N THR A 6 -12.09 14.19 -23.30
CA THR A 6 -12.35 15.64 -23.28
C THR A 6 -11.09 16.47 -23.00
N LYS A 7 -9.96 15.83 -22.63
CA LYS A 7 -8.71 16.45 -22.17
C LYS A 7 -8.94 17.45 -21.03
N SER A 8 -9.90 17.16 -20.19
CA SER A 8 -10.27 18.01 -19.05
C SER A 8 -9.87 17.39 -17.72
N ILE A 9 -9.68 18.24 -16.71
CA ILE A 9 -9.42 17.83 -15.33
C ILE A 9 -10.66 18.16 -14.50
N GLU A 10 -11.31 17.14 -13.95
CA GLU A 10 -12.41 17.31 -13.02
C GLU A 10 -11.89 17.28 -11.58
N GLN A 11 -12.22 18.31 -10.82
CA GLN A 11 -11.94 18.34 -9.39
C GLN A 11 -13.02 17.56 -8.64
N VAL A 12 -12.63 16.45 -8.00
CA VAL A 12 -13.54 15.52 -7.32
C VAL A 12 -14.05 16.05 -5.98
N CYS A 13 -13.27 16.90 -5.30
CA CYS A 13 -13.65 17.54 -4.05
C CYS A 13 -13.03 18.95 -3.95
N ARG A 14 -13.76 19.89 -3.35
CA ARG A 14 -13.27 21.23 -3.07
C ARG A 14 -12.53 21.26 -1.74
N ASN A 15 -11.47 22.07 -1.67
CA ASN A 15 -10.48 22.03 -0.61
C ASN A 15 -10.97 22.47 0.79
N ASP A 16 -11.90 23.42 0.89
CA ASP A 16 -12.02 24.20 2.10
C ASP A 16 -12.68 23.46 3.27
N GLU A 17 -13.85 22.87 3.08
CA GLU A 17 -14.52 22.06 4.13
C GLU A 17 -13.81 20.71 4.35
N PHE A 18 -13.15 20.21 3.32
CA PHE A 18 -12.53 18.91 3.31
C PHE A 18 -11.22 18.87 4.10
N MET A 19 -10.37 19.88 3.92
CA MET A 19 -9.08 20.00 4.60
C MET A 19 -9.26 20.24 6.10
N GLU A 20 -10.26 20.99 6.50
CA GLU A 20 -10.56 21.24 7.91
C GLU A 20 -10.98 19.95 8.64
N TYR A 21 -11.77 19.11 7.98
CA TYR A 21 -12.32 17.91 8.60
C TYR A 21 -11.39 16.69 8.52
N TYR A 22 -10.80 16.42 7.36
CA TYR A 22 -10.02 15.19 7.09
C TYR A 22 -8.50 15.42 7.04
N GLY A 23 -8.04 16.64 6.93
CA GLY A 23 -6.64 16.95 6.63
C GLY A 23 -6.26 16.66 5.18
N GLY A 24 -4.98 16.76 4.88
CA GLY A 24 -4.44 16.48 3.55
C GLY A 24 -4.56 15.00 3.15
N LEU A 25 -4.38 14.76 1.86
CA LEU A 25 -4.34 13.41 1.29
C LEU A 25 -2.93 12.82 1.47
N LEU A 26 -2.83 11.64 2.06
CA LEU A 26 -1.58 10.90 2.23
C LEU A 26 -1.35 9.85 1.14
N GLY A 27 -2.40 9.21 0.66
CA GLY A 27 -2.32 8.19 -0.37
C GLY A 27 -3.61 8.01 -1.13
N VAL A 28 -3.49 7.57 -2.37
CA VAL A 28 -4.62 7.20 -3.24
C VAL A 28 -4.26 5.99 -4.08
N GLU A 29 -5.19 5.09 -4.22
CA GLU A 29 -5.12 3.92 -5.09
C GLU A 29 -6.48 3.70 -5.73
N SER A 30 -6.50 3.28 -6.99
CA SER A 30 -7.73 3.03 -7.74
C SER A 30 -7.74 1.60 -8.27
N HIS A 31 -8.90 0.96 -8.14
CA HIS A 31 -9.16 -0.35 -8.71
C HIS A 31 -10.59 -0.39 -9.29
N GLY A 32 -10.70 -0.71 -10.58
CA GLY A 32 -11.96 -0.65 -11.29
C GLY A 32 -12.60 0.75 -11.20
N LYS A 33 -13.84 0.82 -10.73
CA LYS A 33 -14.56 2.08 -10.56
C LYS A 33 -14.35 2.76 -9.19
N TYR A 34 -13.58 2.16 -8.30
CA TYR A 34 -13.38 2.68 -6.96
C TYR A 34 -12.00 3.30 -6.81
N SER A 35 -11.95 4.50 -6.21
CA SER A 35 -10.73 5.15 -5.77
C SER A 35 -10.75 5.29 -4.26
N TRP A 36 -9.79 4.66 -3.60
CA TRP A 36 -9.61 4.76 -2.17
C TRP A 36 -8.58 5.83 -1.83
N MET A 37 -8.88 6.62 -0.82
CA MET A 37 -8.10 7.77 -0.38
C MET A 37 -7.85 7.69 1.12
N VAL A 38 -6.60 7.90 1.54
CA VAL A 38 -6.20 7.94 2.95
C VAL A 38 -5.86 9.37 3.32
N HIS A 39 -6.48 9.87 4.37
CA HIS A 39 -6.35 11.24 4.84
C HIS A 39 -5.52 11.34 6.12
N GLN A 40 -4.87 12.50 6.34
CA GLN A 40 -3.98 12.76 7.47
C GLN A 40 -4.61 12.53 8.85
N LYS A 41 -5.93 12.73 8.98
CA LYS A 41 -6.65 12.48 10.23
C LYS A 41 -7.17 11.04 10.36
N GLY A 42 -6.65 10.12 9.55
CA GLY A 42 -6.95 8.69 9.63
C GLY A 42 -8.25 8.23 8.98
N ALA A 43 -8.97 9.13 8.32
CA ALA A 43 -10.12 8.74 7.53
C ALA A 43 -9.67 8.06 6.22
N ILE A 44 -10.31 6.94 5.89
CA ILE A 44 -10.13 6.25 4.60
C ILE A 44 -11.46 6.33 3.87
N ARG A 45 -11.46 6.88 2.65
CA ARG A 45 -12.68 7.15 1.90
C ARG A 45 -12.63 6.51 0.53
N CYS A 46 -13.77 5.99 0.09
CA CYS A 46 -13.93 5.42 -1.23
C CYS A 46 -14.82 6.33 -2.10
N TYR A 47 -14.29 6.73 -3.24
CA TYR A 47 -15.02 7.46 -4.27
C TYR A 47 -15.41 6.51 -5.39
N ASP A 48 -16.69 6.48 -5.77
CA ASP A 48 -17.20 5.74 -6.91
C ASP A 48 -17.14 6.64 -8.16
N LEU A 49 -16.31 6.25 -9.12
CA LEU A 49 -16.08 7.01 -10.37
C LEU A 49 -17.31 7.08 -11.27
N GLU A 50 -18.16 6.04 -11.27
CA GLU A 50 -19.40 6.02 -12.06
C GLU A 50 -20.48 6.89 -11.41
N LYS A 51 -20.65 6.77 -10.09
CA LYS A 51 -21.66 7.55 -9.35
C LYS A 51 -21.22 8.97 -9.03
N LYS A 52 -19.94 9.27 -9.24
CA LYS A 52 -19.31 10.57 -8.97
C LYS A 52 -19.56 11.05 -7.53
N ARG A 53 -19.45 10.15 -6.55
CA ARG A 53 -19.63 10.45 -5.12
C ARG A 53 -18.86 9.52 -4.21
N PHE A 54 -18.62 9.97 -2.98
CA PHE A 54 -18.12 9.09 -1.92
C PHE A 54 -19.19 8.08 -1.50
N VAL A 55 -18.81 6.80 -1.41
CA VAL A 55 -19.70 5.68 -1.10
C VAL A 55 -19.36 4.99 0.20
N HIS A 56 -18.10 5.06 0.66
CA HIS A 56 -17.67 4.48 1.93
C HIS A 56 -16.75 5.46 2.67
N GLN A 57 -16.80 5.40 3.99
CA GLN A 57 -15.87 6.04 4.90
C GLN A 57 -15.55 5.08 6.05
N LEU A 58 -14.26 4.96 6.37
CA LEU A 58 -13.73 4.13 7.42
C LEU A 58 -12.85 5.00 8.31
N ASP A 59 -13.02 4.92 9.62
CA ASP A 59 -12.35 5.79 10.59
C ASP A 59 -11.48 5.01 11.59
N PHE A 60 -11.13 3.74 11.29
CA PHE A 60 -10.39 2.87 12.22
C PHE A 60 -8.93 3.29 12.44
N LEU A 61 -8.38 4.17 11.59
CA LEU A 61 -7.06 4.78 11.77
C LEU A 61 -7.11 6.21 12.33
N LYS A 62 -8.27 6.65 12.78
CA LYS A 62 -8.42 7.97 13.39
C LYS A 62 -7.41 8.09 14.55
N ASP A 63 -6.69 9.22 14.55
CA ASP A 63 -5.65 9.53 15.53
C ASP A 63 -4.40 8.61 15.51
N GLN A 64 -4.33 7.63 14.60
CA GLN A 64 -3.17 6.77 14.43
C GLN A 64 -2.19 7.28 13.36
N LEU A 65 -2.68 8.04 12.38
CA LEU A 65 -1.84 8.65 11.34
C LEU A 65 -1.34 10.03 11.79
N LYS A 66 -0.12 10.36 11.38
CA LYS A 66 0.45 11.71 11.51
C LYS A 66 0.44 12.41 10.14
N PRO A 67 0.44 13.75 10.13
CA PRO A 67 0.42 14.51 8.87
C PRO A 67 1.59 14.24 7.93
N ASP A 68 2.71 13.78 8.46
CA ASP A 68 3.95 13.46 7.75
C ASP A 68 4.16 11.97 7.49
N ASP A 69 3.22 11.10 7.91
CA ASP A 69 3.32 9.68 7.61
C ASP A 69 3.30 9.42 6.10
N ARG A 70 4.20 8.57 5.65
CA ARG A 70 4.16 7.99 4.31
C ARG A 70 3.15 6.86 4.32
N VAL A 71 2.33 6.83 3.29
CA VAL A 71 1.27 5.84 3.16
C VAL A 71 1.40 5.12 1.83
N VAL A 72 1.37 3.81 1.85
CA VAL A 72 1.22 2.96 0.68
C VAL A 72 -0.08 2.19 0.82
N LEU A 73 -0.95 2.36 -0.17
CA LEU A 73 -2.24 1.67 -0.25
C LEU A 73 -2.20 0.71 -1.44
N LYS A 74 -2.65 -0.52 -1.26
CA LYS A 74 -2.79 -1.52 -2.33
C LYS A 74 -4.16 -2.17 -2.27
N ILE A 75 -4.92 -2.03 -3.34
CA ILE A 75 -6.25 -2.64 -3.48
C ILE A 75 -6.09 -3.98 -4.22
N LEU A 76 -6.78 -5.01 -3.75
CA LEU A 76 -6.82 -6.34 -4.33
C LEU A 76 -8.05 -6.49 -5.24
N ASP A 77 -8.04 -7.51 -6.11
CA ASP A 77 -9.10 -7.77 -7.09
C ASP A 77 -10.48 -8.04 -6.44
N ASN A 78 -10.50 -8.56 -5.22
CA ASN A 78 -11.72 -8.78 -4.44
C ASN A 78 -12.24 -7.52 -3.71
N GLY A 79 -11.53 -6.39 -3.85
CA GLY A 79 -11.85 -5.12 -3.21
C GLY A 79 -11.25 -4.93 -1.82
N ASP A 80 -10.65 -5.96 -1.24
CA ASP A 80 -9.87 -5.83 -0.01
C ASP A 80 -8.67 -4.94 -0.22
N PHE A 81 -8.12 -4.37 0.84
CA PHE A 81 -6.93 -3.55 0.68
C PHE A 81 -5.93 -3.71 1.82
N TRP A 82 -4.68 -3.50 1.46
CA TRP A 82 -3.57 -3.31 2.38
C TRP A 82 -3.27 -1.84 2.55
N LEU A 83 -2.94 -1.47 3.76
CA LEU A 83 -2.46 -0.14 4.10
C LEU A 83 -1.19 -0.26 4.91
N MET A 84 -0.15 0.43 4.45
CA MET A 84 1.11 0.57 5.17
C MET A 84 1.34 2.04 5.47
N TRP A 85 1.80 2.32 6.67
CA TRP A 85 2.21 3.67 7.10
C TRP A 85 3.44 3.57 7.98
N ASP A 86 4.10 4.69 8.28
CA ASP A 86 5.40 4.68 8.97
C ASP A 86 5.42 3.89 10.29
N ARG A 87 4.28 3.57 10.88
CA ARG A 87 4.18 2.86 12.16
C ARG A 87 3.44 1.53 12.09
N GLY A 88 3.05 1.07 10.92
CA GLY A 88 2.32 -0.18 10.86
C GLY A 88 1.90 -0.64 9.46
N VAL A 89 1.40 -1.83 9.45
CA VAL A 89 0.80 -2.49 8.29
C VAL A 89 -0.53 -3.10 8.72
N GLY A 90 -1.52 -3.03 7.87
CA GLY A 90 -2.79 -3.69 8.12
C GLY A 90 -3.51 -4.07 6.83
N TYR A 91 -4.45 -4.98 7.00
CA TYR A 91 -5.30 -5.53 5.95
C TYR A 91 -6.77 -5.31 6.29
N TYR A 92 -7.51 -4.77 5.35
CA TYR A 92 -8.96 -4.59 5.48
C TYR A 92 -9.71 -5.56 4.58
N ASP A 93 -10.48 -6.44 5.20
CA ASP A 93 -11.44 -7.32 4.55
C ASP A 93 -12.76 -6.54 4.36
N VAL A 94 -13.06 -6.21 3.12
CA VAL A 94 -14.23 -5.38 2.77
C VAL A 94 -15.53 -6.15 2.99
N TYR A 95 -15.53 -7.45 2.73
CA TYR A 95 -16.72 -8.29 2.86
C TYR A 95 -17.14 -8.44 4.33
N ASN A 96 -16.18 -8.76 5.21
CA ASN A 96 -16.41 -8.92 6.64
C ASN A 96 -16.33 -7.59 7.42
N LYS A 97 -15.96 -6.49 6.77
CA LYS A 97 -15.73 -5.16 7.36
C LYS A 97 -14.74 -5.23 8.54
N LYS A 98 -13.70 -6.03 8.39
CA LYS A 98 -12.74 -6.32 9.45
C LYS A 98 -11.37 -5.74 9.12
N TRP A 99 -10.84 -4.97 10.05
CA TRP A 99 -9.44 -4.53 10.04
C TRP A 99 -8.57 -5.51 10.81
N ASN A 100 -7.48 -5.94 10.19
CA ASN A 100 -6.47 -6.79 10.79
C ASN A 100 -5.14 -6.05 10.78
N GLN A 101 -4.70 -5.57 11.93
CA GLN A 101 -3.38 -4.98 12.07
C GLN A 101 -2.34 -6.07 12.17
N ILE A 102 -1.28 -5.96 11.38
CA ILE A 102 -0.22 -6.95 11.31
C ILE A 102 0.83 -6.63 12.38
N SER A 103 1.13 -7.63 13.20
CA SER A 103 2.20 -7.55 14.21
C SER A 103 3.49 -8.19 13.69
N GLY A 104 4.62 -7.92 14.36
CA GLY A 104 5.91 -8.53 14.01
C GLY A 104 6.73 -7.80 12.96
N ILE A 105 6.23 -6.70 12.40
CA ILE A 105 7.01 -5.81 11.54
C ILE A 105 7.59 -4.69 12.39
N GLN A 106 8.92 -4.55 12.36
CA GLN A 106 9.64 -3.48 13.05
C GLN A 106 10.59 -2.80 12.07
N LEU A 107 10.30 -1.54 11.78
CA LEU A 107 11.18 -0.71 10.96
C LEU A 107 12.31 -0.08 11.79
N GLY A 108 13.49 0.01 11.20
CA GLY A 108 14.60 0.79 11.72
C GLY A 108 14.29 2.30 11.71
N HIS A 109 15.08 3.08 12.45
CA HIS A 109 14.83 4.51 12.69
C HIS A 109 14.71 5.36 11.40
N TYR A 110 15.42 4.97 10.34
CA TYR A 110 15.40 5.67 9.04
C TYR A 110 14.73 4.84 7.93
N SER A 111 13.88 3.88 8.29
CA SER A 111 13.20 3.01 7.35
C SER A 111 11.72 3.36 7.23
N TRP A 112 11.17 3.12 6.05
CA TRP A 112 9.75 3.23 5.76
C TRP A 112 9.35 2.23 4.69
N PHE A 113 8.07 1.98 4.56
CA PHE A 113 7.53 1.13 3.50
C PHE A 113 7.58 1.83 2.15
N THR A 114 7.96 1.10 1.11
CA THR A 114 8.12 1.65 -0.25
C THR A 114 7.09 1.11 -1.23
N SER A 115 6.80 -0.18 -1.15
CA SER A 115 5.88 -0.84 -2.07
C SER A 115 5.39 -2.16 -1.51
N MET A 116 4.31 -2.68 -2.09
CA MET A 116 3.87 -4.04 -1.83
C MET A 116 3.13 -4.62 -3.04
N ASP A 117 3.09 -5.94 -3.09
CA ASP A 117 2.19 -6.69 -3.95
C ASP A 117 1.88 -8.07 -3.32
N VAL A 118 0.89 -8.78 -3.89
CA VAL A 118 0.46 -10.10 -3.38
C VAL A 118 0.71 -11.15 -4.46
N ASP A 119 1.43 -12.22 -4.09
CA ASP A 119 1.74 -13.31 -4.98
C ASP A 119 0.54 -14.26 -5.20
N LYS A 120 0.72 -15.23 -6.11
CA LYS A 120 -0.30 -16.23 -6.42
C LYS A 120 -0.61 -17.16 -5.24
N GLY A 121 0.35 -17.35 -4.34
CA GLY A 121 0.20 -18.18 -3.13
C GLY A 121 -0.56 -17.48 -2.01
N GLY A 122 -0.90 -16.20 -2.18
CA GLY A 122 -1.56 -15.40 -1.15
C GLY A 122 -0.59 -14.85 -0.10
N ASN A 123 0.69 -14.65 -0.45
CA ASN A 123 1.62 -13.94 0.42
C ASN A 123 1.71 -12.48 0.00
N ALA A 124 1.65 -11.57 0.96
CA ALA A 124 1.90 -10.16 0.73
C ALA A 124 3.41 -9.87 0.91
N TRP A 125 4.02 -9.36 -0.14
CA TRP A 125 5.41 -8.94 -0.19
C TRP A 125 5.50 -7.45 0.07
N VAL A 126 6.22 -7.04 1.11
CA VAL A 126 6.26 -5.67 1.60
C VAL A 126 7.70 -5.17 1.61
N GLY A 127 8.00 -4.20 0.76
CA GLY A 127 9.34 -3.61 0.64
C GLY A 127 9.57 -2.44 1.58
N THR A 128 10.82 -2.29 1.99
CA THR A 128 11.28 -1.17 2.82
C THR A 128 12.51 -0.48 2.22
N VAL A 129 12.75 0.75 2.61
CA VAL A 129 13.87 1.53 2.04
C VAL A 129 15.26 1.03 2.48
N ILE A 130 15.40 0.45 3.66
CA ILE A 130 16.69 -0.05 4.18
C ILE A 130 16.60 -1.38 4.95
N ASP A 131 15.40 -1.83 5.31
CA ASP A 131 15.20 -3.05 6.12
C ASP A 131 14.93 -4.30 5.28
N GLY A 132 15.19 -4.27 3.97
CA GLY A 132 14.88 -5.36 3.06
C GLY A 132 13.39 -5.49 2.81
N PHE A 133 12.87 -6.70 2.79
CA PHE A 133 11.43 -6.94 2.62
C PHE A 133 10.88 -7.92 3.65
N TYR A 134 9.57 -7.86 3.83
CA TYR A 134 8.80 -8.80 4.62
C TYR A 134 7.86 -9.59 3.73
N VAL A 135 7.64 -10.85 4.08
CA VAL A 135 6.60 -11.68 3.48
C VAL A 135 5.58 -11.99 4.56
N ILE A 136 4.31 -11.71 4.27
CA ILE A 136 3.19 -11.92 5.18
C ILE A 136 2.29 -12.99 4.57
N ASP A 137 2.13 -14.11 5.24
CA ASP A 137 1.14 -15.13 4.86
C ASP A 137 -0.27 -14.60 5.16
N MET A 138 -1.11 -14.46 4.13
CA MET A 138 -2.46 -13.92 4.28
C MET A 138 -3.44 -14.85 4.99
N HIS A 139 -3.12 -16.14 5.16
CA HIS A 139 -4.02 -17.07 5.84
C HIS A 139 -3.94 -16.94 7.37
N ASN A 140 -2.75 -16.66 7.90
CA ASN A 140 -2.51 -16.62 9.34
C ASN A 140 -1.84 -15.32 9.84
N PHE A 141 -1.51 -14.42 8.91
CA PHE A 141 -0.78 -13.16 9.14
C PHE A 141 0.59 -13.33 9.79
N SER A 142 1.21 -14.51 9.63
CA SER A 142 2.59 -14.71 10.05
C SER A 142 3.55 -13.91 9.17
N VAL A 143 4.58 -13.34 9.78
CA VAL A 143 5.54 -12.45 9.12
C VAL A 143 6.91 -13.10 9.09
N THR A 144 7.51 -13.17 7.91
CA THR A 144 8.91 -13.53 7.72
C THR A 144 9.66 -12.32 7.17
N ARG A 145 10.79 -11.97 7.79
CA ARG A 145 11.66 -10.89 7.33
C ARG A 145 12.83 -11.50 6.54
N THR A 146 13.12 -10.93 5.37
CA THR A 146 14.32 -11.25 4.61
C THR A 146 15.16 -10.00 4.42
N LEU A 147 16.37 -10.00 4.95
CA LEU A 147 17.31 -8.87 4.88
C LEU A 147 18.22 -8.94 3.66
N ASP A 148 18.60 -10.16 3.27
CA ASP A 148 19.59 -10.41 2.23
C ASP A 148 18.90 -10.98 1.01
N ILE A 149 19.00 -10.30 -0.13
CA ILE A 149 18.53 -10.80 -1.41
C ILE A 149 19.70 -11.52 -2.08
N PRO A 150 19.64 -12.83 -2.28
CA PRO A 150 20.69 -13.56 -3.01
C PRO A 150 20.66 -13.10 -4.47
N LEU A 151 21.79 -12.61 -4.95
CA LEU A 151 21.99 -12.33 -6.37
C LEU A 151 22.54 -13.56 -7.08
N LEU A 152 22.28 -13.68 -8.39
CA LEU A 152 22.86 -14.73 -9.25
C LEU A 152 24.39 -14.74 -9.22
N SER A 153 25.03 -13.63 -8.86
CA SER A 153 26.49 -13.51 -8.67
C SER A 153 27.02 -14.16 -7.39
N GLY A 154 26.15 -14.71 -6.53
CA GLY A 154 26.53 -15.25 -5.21
C GLY A 154 26.74 -14.18 -4.12
N ASN A 155 26.61 -12.93 -4.46
CA ASN A 155 26.63 -11.84 -3.47
C ASN A 155 25.22 -11.61 -2.91
N THR A 156 25.15 -11.12 -1.67
CA THR A 156 23.88 -10.67 -1.05
C THR A 156 23.82 -9.15 -1.08
N VAL A 157 22.63 -8.61 -1.32
CA VAL A 157 22.40 -7.17 -1.30
C VAL A 157 21.62 -6.78 -0.07
N ARG A 158 22.22 -5.94 0.75
CA ARG A 158 21.53 -5.21 1.84
C ARG A 158 21.07 -3.87 1.31
N ASN A 159 20.01 -3.87 0.51
CA ASN A 159 19.56 -2.62 -0.08
C ASN A 159 18.07 -2.41 0.07
N GLY A 160 17.73 -1.13 -0.02
CA GLY A 160 16.35 -0.70 -0.04
C GLY A 160 15.60 -1.26 -1.24
N ILE A 161 14.39 -1.66 -0.99
CA ILE A 161 13.43 -2.07 -2.00
C ILE A 161 12.74 -0.81 -2.50
N GLN A 162 12.73 -0.60 -3.81
CA GLN A 162 12.03 0.52 -4.43
C GLN A 162 10.63 0.12 -4.93
N SER A 163 10.52 -1.09 -5.48
CA SER A 163 9.27 -1.60 -6.03
C SER A 163 9.20 -3.12 -5.92
N ILE A 164 7.99 -3.63 -5.80
CA ILE A 164 7.68 -5.07 -5.85
C ILE A 164 6.52 -5.25 -6.82
N TYR A 165 6.64 -6.27 -7.67
CA TYR A 165 5.58 -6.69 -8.58
C TYR A 165 5.50 -8.21 -8.57
N CYS A 166 4.31 -8.73 -8.27
CA CYS A 166 4.03 -10.18 -8.28
C CYS A 166 3.36 -10.55 -9.60
N ASP A 167 4.12 -11.20 -10.46
CA ASP A 167 3.60 -11.81 -11.69
C ASP A 167 2.89 -13.11 -11.34
N ARG A 168 1.57 -13.04 -11.18
CA ARG A 168 0.74 -14.17 -10.79
C ARG A 168 0.59 -15.21 -11.90
N GLU A 169 0.78 -14.83 -13.16
CA GLU A 169 0.70 -15.74 -14.29
C GLU A 169 1.93 -16.65 -14.31
N ASN A 170 3.12 -16.06 -14.19
CA ASN A 170 4.39 -16.77 -14.23
C ASN A 170 4.89 -17.24 -12.85
N ASN A 171 4.13 -16.96 -11.79
CA ASN A 171 4.46 -17.28 -10.40
C ASN A 171 5.86 -16.79 -10.00
N SER A 172 6.14 -15.52 -10.32
CA SER A 172 7.41 -14.88 -9.99
C SER A 172 7.19 -13.54 -9.30
N VAL A 173 8.12 -13.15 -8.43
CA VAL A 173 8.12 -11.87 -7.75
C VAL A 173 9.32 -11.05 -8.23
N TRP A 174 9.04 -9.91 -8.81
CA TRP A 174 10.05 -8.97 -9.30
C TRP A 174 10.30 -7.88 -8.26
N ILE A 175 11.56 -7.66 -7.95
CA ILE A 175 11.99 -6.73 -6.91
C ILE A 175 12.95 -5.73 -7.52
N GLY A 176 12.53 -4.47 -7.56
CA GLY A 176 13.37 -3.33 -7.94
C GLY A 176 14.17 -2.85 -6.73
N LEU A 177 15.49 -2.78 -6.88
CA LEU A 177 16.43 -2.38 -5.84
C LEU A 177 16.87 -0.94 -6.02
N TYR A 178 17.02 -0.21 -4.93
CA TYR A 178 17.52 1.15 -4.96
C TYR A 178 18.98 1.18 -5.46
N ASN A 179 19.20 1.81 -6.62
CA ASN A 179 20.51 1.94 -7.29
C ASN A 179 21.21 0.63 -7.70
N GLN A 180 20.53 -0.51 -7.77
CA GLN A 180 21.17 -1.81 -8.07
C GLN A 180 20.41 -2.66 -9.09
N GLY A 181 19.45 -2.04 -9.82
CA GLY A 181 18.69 -2.76 -10.83
C GLY A 181 17.52 -3.58 -10.24
N MET A 182 17.29 -4.78 -10.80
CA MET A 182 16.19 -5.63 -10.38
C MET A 182 16.63 -7.08 -10.21
N CYS A 183 15.93 -7.81 -9.37
CA CYS A 183 16.01 -9.26 -9.26
C CYS A 183 14.62 -9.87 -9.28
N TYR A 184 14.54 -11.20 -9.45
CA TYR A 184 13.28 -11.92 -9.34
C TYR A 184 13.45 -13.18 -8.47
N TYR A 185 12.35 -13.58 -7.86
CA TYR A 185 12.23 -14.74 -7.00
C TYR A 185 11.17 -15.69 -7.56
#